data_dffdefa28ad798de907732f9a0bed198
#
_entry.id   dffdefa28ad798de907732f9a0bed198
#
_cell.length_a   1.000
_cell.length_b   1.000
_cell.length_c   1.000
_cell.angle_alpha   90.00
_cell.angle_beta   90.00
_cell.angle_gamma   90.00
#
_symmetry.space_group_name_H-M   'P 1'
#
loop_
_entity.id
_entity.type
_entity.pdbx_description
1 polymer ?
#
loop_
_entity_poly.entity_id
_entity_poly.type
_entity_poly.pdbx_seq_one_letter_code
_entity_poly.pdbx_strand_id
1 'polypeptide(L)'
;METNAILGPVATLALWSMIMWVWMYATRIPAMNRAKIDAAKMVGGTGKSLDEVLPPEVQWKAHNYNHLMEQPTVFYAVALALAIGGMGGGLNAQIAWAYVGLRILHSLVQATVNRVLWRFGIFALASLALLALCVHAFMGFVLH
;
A
#
# COMPACT_ATOMS: atom_id res chain seq x y z
N MET A 1 19.56 -9.11 16.40
CA MET A 1 18.11 -9.28 16.17
C MET A 1 17.33 -7.96 16.20
N GLU A 2 17.70 -7.04 17.06
CA GLU A 2 17.03 -5.74 17.13
C GLU A 2 17.16 -4.92 15.83
N THR A 3 18.30 -5.02 15.15
CA THR A 3 18.55 -4.30 13.90
C THR A 3 17.66 -4.73 12.73
N ASN A 4 17.04 -5.89 12.84
CA ASN A 4 16.13 -6.43 11.83
C ASN A 4 14.65 -6.28 12.18
N ALA A 5 14.31 -5.59 13.27
CA ALA A 5 12.92 -5.42 13.73
C ALA A 5 12.05 -4.74 12.66
N ILE A 6 12.63 -3.88 11.83
CA ILE A 6 11.91 -3.19 10.73
C ILE A 6 11.42 -4.14 9.63
N LEU A 7 11.94 -5.37 9.58
CA LEU A 7 11.49 -6.36 8.60
C LEU A 7 10.07 -6.87 8.89
N GLY A 8 9.63 -6.83 10.15
CA GLY A 8 8.24 -7.15 10.50
C GLY A 8 7.22 -6.27 9.78
N PRO A 9 7.32 -4.94 9.92
CA PRO A 9 6.47 -4.02 9.13
C PRO A 9 6.55 -4.24 7.62
N VAL A 10 7.75 -4.48 7.08
CA VAL A 10 7.94 -4.75 5.64
C VAL A 10 7.13 -5.97 5.22
N ALA A 11 7.30 -7.09 5.91
CA ALA A 11 6.59 -8.32 5.60
C ALA A 11 5.07 -8.17 5.76
N THR A 12 4.63 -7.42 6.78
CA THR A 12 3.21 -7.18 7.05
C THR A 12 2.56 -6.39 5.92
N LEU A 13 3.20 -5.32 5.45
CA LEU A 13 2.64 -4.52 4.35
C LEU A 13 2.66 -5.29 3.02
N ALA A 14 3.71 -6.07 2.77
CA ALA A 14 3.77 -6.94 1.59
C ALA A 14 2.62 -7.95 1.59
N LEU A 15 2.38 -8.63 2.72
CA LEU A 15 1.26 -9.57 2.86
C LEU A 15 -0.08 -8.85 2.69
N TRP A 16 -0.25 -7.67 3.29
CA TRP A 16 -1.48 -6.88 3.14
C TRP A 16 -1.75 -6.54 1.67
N SER A 17 -0.73 -6.17 0.93
CA SER A 17 -0.86 -5.88 -0.50
C SER A 17 -1.38 -7.10 -1.28
N MET A 18 -0.93 -8.30 -0.94
CA MET A 18 -1.42 -9.54 -1.56
C MET A 18 -2.84 -9.88 -1.13
N ILE A 19 -3.22 -9.60 0.12
CA ILE A 19 -4.61 -9.73 0.58
C ILE A 19 -5.51 -8.79 -0.24
N MET A 20 -5.09 -7.56 -0.48
CA MET A 20 -5.86 -6.62 -1.31
C MET A 20 -5.95 -7.07 -2.76
N TRP A 21 -4.90 -7.71 -3.29
CA TRP A 21 -4.94 -8.31 -4.62
C TRP A 21 -6.02 -9.39 -4.72
N VAL A 22 -6.10 -10.27 -3.74
CA VAL A 22 -7.15 -11.29 -3.68
C VAL A 22 -8.53 -10.65 -3.56
N TRP A 23 -8.70 -9.65 -2.68
CA TRP A 23 -9.97 -8.96 -2.50
C TRP A 23 -10.43 -8.25 -3.78
N MET A 24 -9.50 -7.61 -4.47
CA MET A 24 -9.78 -6.98 -5.76
C MET A 24 -10.40 -7.97 -6.75
N TYR A 25 -9.79 -9.13 -6.96
CA TYR A 25 -10.30 -10.13 -7.90
C TYR A 25 -11.55 -10.83 -7.39
N ALA A 26 -11.66 -11.06 -6.08
CA ALA A 26 -12.85 -11.67 -5.49
C ALA A 26 -14.12 -10.82 -5.70
N THR A 27 -13.97 -9.51 -5.85
CA THR A 27 -15.08 -8.60 -6.14
C THR A 27 -15.22 -8.28 -7.63
N ARG A 28 -14.11 -8.18 -8.34
CA ARG A 28 -14.10 -7.79 -9.77
C ARG A 28 -14.64 -8.89 -10.67
N ILE A 29 -14.20 -10.14 -10.50
CA ILE A 29 -14.60 -11.25 -11.38
C ILE A 29 -16.12 -11.47 -11.34
N PRO A 30 -16.79 -11.59 -10.16
CA PRO A 30 -18.24 -11.68 -10.14
C PRO A 30 -18.95 -10.46 -10.74
N ALA A 31 -18.40 -9.24 -10.54
CA ALA A 31 -18.98 -8.02 -11.10
C ALA A 31 -18.89 -7.99 -12.62
N MET A 32 -17.77 -8.43 -13.21
CA MET A 32 -17.62 -8.56 -14.66
C MET A 32 -18.61 -9.58 -15.22
N ASN A 33 -18.81 -10.72 -14.56
CA ASN A 33 -19.78 -11.72 -14.97
C ASN A 33 -21.20 -11.16 -14.95
N ARG A 34 -21.57 -10.42 -13.91
CA ARG A 34 -22.89 -9.76 -13.84
C ARG A 34 -23.08 -8.69 -14.90
N ALA A 35 -22.02 -7.99 -15.28
CA ALA A 35 -22.05 -6.99 -16.34
C ALA A 35 -21.96 -7.61 -17.75
N LYS A 36 -21.90 -8.93 -17.83
CA LYS A 36 -21.79 -9.69 -19.09
C LYS A 36 -20.56 -9.29 -19.92
N ILE A 37 -19.46 -8.97 -19.26
CA ILE A 37 -18.19 -8.68 -19.90
C ILE A 37 -17.50 -10.00 -20.19
N ASP A 38 -17.22 -10.27 -21.48
CA ASP A 38 -16.48 -11.44 -21.91
C ASP A 38 -14.99 -11.10 -22.03
N ALA A 39 -14.22 -11.44 -20.99
CA ALA A 39 -12.78 -11.18 -20.94
C ALA A 39 -12.03 -11.90 -22.08
N ALA A 40 -12.52 -13.04 -22.56
CA ALA A 40 -11.89 -13.76 -23.65
C ALA A 40 -11.92 -12.99 -24.98
N LYS A 41 -12.86 -12.06 -25.14
CA LYS A 41 -13.00 -11.22 -26.34
C LYS A 41 -12.33 -9.85 -26.18
N MET A 42 -11.87 -9.51 -24.98
CA MET A 42 -11.20 -8.23 -24.73
C MET A 42 -9.78 -8.24 -25.29
N VAL A 43 -9.39 -7.15 -25.93
CA VAL A 43 -8.04 -6.95 -26.46
C VAL A 43 -7.50 -5.63 -25.94
N GLY A 44 -6.35 -5.68 -25.27
CA GLY A 44 -5.73 -4.49 -24.68
C GLY A 44 -6.50 -3.95 -23.46
N GLY A 45 -6.31 -2.67 -23.20
CA GLY A 45 -6.93 -2.01 -22.05
C GLY A 45 -6.21 -2.31 -20.73
N THR A 46 -6.73 -1.73 -19.66
CA THR A 46 -6.23 -1.91 -18.29
C THR A 46 -7.42 -2.05 -17.33
N GLY A 47 -7.15 -2.34 -16.05
CA GLY A 47 -8.20 -2.34 -15.03
C GLY A 47 -8.95 -1.00 -14.91
N LYS A 48 -8.29 0.12 -15.27
CA LYS A 48 -8.90 1.45 -15.28
C LYS A 48 -10.02 1.58 -16.30
N SER A 49 -9.95 0.87 -17.42
CA SER A 49 -11.02 0.89 -18.44
C SER A 49 -12.33 0.30 -17.91
N LEU A 50 -12.32 -0.39 -16.78
CA LEU A 50 -13.53 -0.90 -16.11
C LEU A 50 -14.22 0.12 -15.20
N ASP A 51 -13.63 1.30 -14.99
CA ASP A 51 -14.15 2.31 -14.04
C ASP A 51 -15.56 2.78 -14.39
N GLU A 52 -15.88 2.86 -15.69
CA GLU A 52 -17.20 3.29 -16.17
C GLU A 52 -18.19 2.15 -16.31
N VAL A 53 -17.73 0.91 -16.28
CA VAL A 53 -18.53 -0.29 -16.57
C VAL A 53 -18.94 -1.04 -15.31
N LEU A 54 -18.05 -1.09 -14.31
CA LEU A 54 -18.30 -1.79 -13.05
C LEU A 54 -18.79 -0.82 -11.97
N PRO A 55 -19.53 -1.34 -10.94
CA PRO A 55 -19.91 -0.51 -9.81
C PRO A 55 -18.68 0.15 -9.16
N PRO A 56 -18.78 1.41 -8.71
CA PRO A 56 -17.64 2.12 -8.09
C PRO A 56 -17.01 1.36 -6.92
N GLU A 57 -17.82 0.74 -6.07
CA GLU A 57 -17.35 0.00 -4.89
C GLU A 57 -16.45 -1.17 -5.25
N VAL A 58 -16.66 -1.80 -6.41
CA VAL A 58 -15.79 -2.86 -6.93
C VAL A 58 -14.43 -2.30 -7.34
N GLN A 59 -14.44 -1.18 -8.04
CA GLN A 59 -13.21 -0.54 -8.51
C GLN A 59 -12.40 0.10 -7.37
N TRP A 60 -13.00 0.47 -6.24
CA TRP A 60 -12.28 0.99 -5.09
C TRP A 60 -11.21 0.01 -4.58
N LYS A 61 -11.48 -1.31 -4.63
CA LYS A 61 -10.50 -2.34 -4.26
C LYS A 61 -9.30 -2.31 -5.22
N ALA A 62 -9.56 -2.15 -6.51
CA ALA A 62 -8.51 -2.04 -7.52
C ALA A 62 -7.70 -0.74 -7.36
N HIS A 63 -8.37 0.37 -7.14
CA HIS A 63 -7.70 1.66 -6.90
C HIS A 63 -6.81 1.60 -5.67
N ASN A 64 -7.29 0.95 -4.60
CA ASN A 64 -6.50 0.77 -3.38
C ASN A 64 -5.27 -0.12 -3.62
N TYR A 65 -5.44 -1.23 -4.35
CA TYR A 65 -4.30 -2.09 -4.70
C TYR A 65 -3.24 -1.30 -5.49
N ASN A 66 -3.66 -0.54 -6.49
CA ASN A 66 -2.75 0.30 -7.27
C ASN A 66 -2.05 1.35 -6.40
N HIS A 67 -2.77 1.95 -5.47
CA HIS A 67 -2.21 2.92 -4.52
C HIS A 67 -1.15 2.30 -3.60
N LEU A 68 -1.32 1.02 -3.24
CA LEU A 68 -0.32 0.26 -2.47
C LEU A 68 0.96 -0.04 -3.27
N MET A 69 0.93 0.08 -4.60
CA MET A 69 2.11 -0.08 -5.46
C MET A 69 2.84 1.24 -5.72
N GLU A 70 2.33 2.36 -5.24
CA GLU A 70 2.92 3.70 -5.43
C GLU A 70 3.89 4.05 -4.30
N GLN A 71 3.44 4.79 -3.29
CA GLN A 71 4.30 5.26 -2.19
C GLN A 71 4.97 4.13 -1.40
N PRO A 72 4.33 2.98 -1.10
CA PRO A 72 4.99 1.89 -0.39
C PRO A 72 6.25 1.35 -1.05
N THR A 73 6.48 1.57 -2.33
CA THR A 73 7.76 1.22 -2.98
C THR A 73 8.92 1.95 -2.33
N VAL A 74 8.74 3.23 -1.99
CA VAL A 74 9.74 4.03 -1.25
C VAL A 74 9.92 3.46 0.16
N PHE A 75 8.83 3.10 0.83
CA PHE A 75 8.89 2.49 2.16
C PHE A 75 9.72 1.20 2.15
N TYR A 76 9.48 0.29 1.22
CA TYR A 76 10.24 -0.96 1.12
C TYR A 76 11.73 -0.70 0.91
N ALA A 77 12.06 0.21 0.00
CA ALA A 77 13.46 0.54 -0.28
C ALA A 77 14.17 1.10 0.95
N VAL A 78 13.57 2.06 1.63
CA VAL A 78 14.16 2.73 2.80
C VAL A 78 14.23 1.78 4.00
N ALA A 79 13.18 1.01 4.25
CA ALA A 79 13.16 0.07 5.37
C ALA A 79 14.21 -1.03 5.20
N LEU A 80 14.36 -1.57 3.98
CA LEU A 80 15.39 -2.57 3.68
C LEU A 80 16.79 -1.96 3.80
N ALA A 81 16.99 -0.72 3.32
CA ALA A 81 18.28 -0.04 3.48
C ALA A 81 18.64 0.14 4.96
N LEU A 82 17.69 0.56 5.79
CA LEU A 82 17.90 0.70 7.24
C LEU A 82 18.22 -0.65 7.90
N ALA A 83 17.55 -1.74 7.49
CA ALA A 83 17.84 -3.07 8.01
C ALA A 83 19.26 -3.51 7.65
N ILE A 84 19.66 -3.39 6.38
CA ILE A 84 20.98 -3.76 5.89
C ILE A 84 22.07 -2.93 6.56
N GLY A 85 21.81 -1.64 6.76
CA GLY A 85 22.74 -0.71 7.42
C GLY A 85 22.80 -0.83 8.94
N GLY A 86 22.09 -1.79 9.55
CA GLY A 86 22.09 -1.98 10.99
C GLY A 86 21.29 -0.95 11.77
N MET A 87 20.46 -0.16 11.10
CA MET A 87 19.61 0.89 11.69
C MET A 87 18.12 0.52 11.71
N GLY A 88 17.77 -0.73 11.48
CA GLY A 88 16.39 -1.21 11.39
C GLY A 88 15.72 -1.50 12.73
N GLY A 89 16.33 -1.14 13.85
CA GLY A 89 15.77 -1.33 15.19
C GLY A 89 15.23 -0.05 15.82
N GLY A 90 14.83 -0.15 17.08
CA GLY A 90 14.45 0.99 17.92
C GLY A 90 13.38 1.87 17.30
N LEU A 91 13.63 3.16 17.26
CA LEU A 91 12.70 4.17 16.76
C LEU A 91 12.31 3.93 15.29
N ASN A 92 13.25 3.52 14.45
CA ASN A 92 12.98 3.28 13.04
C ASN A 92 11.96 2.14 12.84
N ALA A 93 12.07 1.06 13.63
CA ALA A 93 11.08 -0.01 13.60
C ALA A 93 9.70 0.46 14.08
N GLN A 94 9.64 1.31 15.10
CA GLN A 94 8.39 1.87 15.61
C GLN A 94 7.71 2.78 14.55
N ILE A 95 8.48 3.64 13.90
CA ILE A 95 7.97 4.52 12.82
C ILE A 95 7.47 3.66 11.65
N ALA A 96 8.18 2.59 11.31
CA ALA A 96 7.77 1.67 10.27
C ALA A 96 6.43 0.98 10.60
N TRP A 97 6.24 0.53 11.85
CA TRP A 97 4.96 -0.01 12.29
C TRP A 97 3.84 1.03 12.23
N ALA A 98 4.12 2.27 12.63
CA ALA A 98 3.15 3.36 12.51
C ALA A 98 2.76 3.59 11.03
N TYR A 99 3.73 3.62 10.12
CA TYR A 99 3.46 3.74 8.69
C TYR A 99 2.57 2.61 8.18
N VAL A 100 2.92 1.36 8.47
CA VAL A 100 2.16 0.19 8.00
C VAL A 100 0.75 0.19 8.59
N GLY A 101 0.59 0.46 9.88
CA GLY A 101 -0.73 0.57 10.52
C GLY A 101 -1.61 1.62 9.85
N LEU A 102 -1.06 2.81 9.58
CA LEU A 102 -1.77 3.88 8.87
C LEU A 102 -2.10 3.51 7.43
N ARG A 103 -1.21 2.81 6.74
CA ARG A 103 -1.48 2.35 5.37
C ARG A 103 -2.57 1.28 5.31
N ILE A 104 -2.60 0.36 6.26
CA ILE A 104 -3.68 -0.63 6.36
C ILE A 104 -5.01 0.07 6.65
N LEU A 105 -5.02 1.01 7.59
CA LEU A 105 -6.22 1.80 7.90
C LEU A 105 -6.69 2.59 6.66
N HIS A 106 -5.76 3.24 5.95
CA HIS A 106 -6.06 3.93 4.70
C HIS A 106 -6.69 2.98 3.67
N SER A 107 -6.12 1.77 3.52
CA SER A 107 -6.65 0.74 2.62
C SER A 107 -8.09 0.38 2.95
N LEU A 108 -8.39 0.14 4.23
CA LEU A 108 -9.74 -0.20 4.67
C LEU A 108 -10.72 0.92 4.36
N VAL A 109 -10.34 2.16 4.60
CA VAL A 109 -11.19 3.33 4.29
C VAL A 109 -11.41 3.43 2.78
N GLN A 110 -10.36 3.34 1.97
CA GLN A 110 -10.46 3.46 0.52
C GLN A 110 -11.29 2.33 -0.11
N ALA A 111 -11.16 1.11 0.39
CA ALA A 111 -11.85 -0.06 -0.17
C ALA A 111 -13.31 -0.16 0.25
N THR A 112 -13.75 0.55 1.29
CA THR A 112 -15.09 0.43 1.86
C THR A 112 -15.89 1.72 1.75
N VAL A 113 -15.59 2.74 2.57
CA VAL A 113 -16.36 4.00 2.60
C VAL A 113 -15.81 5.06 1.64
N ASN A 114 -14.55 5.00 1.34
CA ASN A 114 -13.82 5.80 0.35
C ASN A 114 -14.03 7.33 0.49
N ARG A 115 -14.11 7.81 1.72
CA ARG A 115 -14.24 9.27 1.97
C ARG A 115 -12.89 9.95 1.75
N VAL A 116 -12.85 10.88 0.81
CA VAL A 116 -11.61 11.54 0.37
C VAL A 116 -10.90 12.25 1.53
N LEU A 117 -11.62 12.96 2.36
CA LEU A 117 -11.03 13.71 3.47
C LEU A 117 -10.37 12.78 4.50
N TRP A 118 -11.00 11.65 4.82
CA TRP A 118 -10.44 10.66 5.73
C TRP A 118 -9.19 10.02 5.14
N ARG A 119 -9.24 9.64 3.86
CA ARG A 119 -8.06 9.08 3.17
C ARG A 119 -6.90 10.07 3.16
N PHE A 120 -7.19 11.32 2.86
CA PHE A 120 -6.15 12.36 2.81
C PHE A 120 -5.48 12.54 4.17
N GLY A 121 -6.25 12.63 5.26
CA GLY A 121 -5.69 12.79 6.60
C GLY A 121 -4.81 11.62 7.03
N ILE A 122 -5.28 10.38 6.80
CA ILE A 122 -4.53 9.17 7.13
C ILE A 122 -3.28 9.07 6.24
N PHE A 123 -3.40 9.37 4.96
CA PHE A 123 -2.28 9.35 4.02
C PHE A 123 -1.23 10.41 4.39
N ALA A 124 -1.64 11.59 4.79
CA ALA A 124 -0.72 12.64 5.23
C ALA A 124 0.09 12.20 6.45
N LEU A 125 -0.56 11.60 7.45
CA LEU A 125 0.14 11.05 8.62
C LEU A 125 1.11 9.93 8.25
N ALA A 126 0.69 9.01 7.39
CA ALA A 126 1.56 7.94 6.91
C ALA A 126 2.76 8.51 6.16
N SER A 127 2.55 9.52 5.33
CA SER A 127 3.61 10.17 4.56
C SER A 127 4.64 10.86 5.46
N LEU A 128 4.21 11.46 6.57
CA LEU A 128 5.13 12.03 7.56
C LEU A 128 5.99 10.95 8.23
N ALA A 129 5.40 9.80 8.55
CA ALA A 129 6.16 8.67 9.09
C ALA A 129 7.22 8.17 8.08
N LEU A 130 6.83 8.04 6.81
CA LEU A 130 7.77 7.64 5.76
C LEU A 130 8.87 8.68 5.55
N LEU A 131 8.52 9.96 5.57
CA LEU A 131 9.51 11.04 5.46
C LEU A 131 10.54 10.95 6.59
N ALA A 132 10.11 10.68 7.82
CA ALA A 132 11.03 10.50 8.95
C ALA A 132 12.02 9.36 8.69
N LEU A 133 11.54 8.20 8.18
CA LEU A 133 12.43 7.08 7.83
C LEU A 133 13.42 7.47 6.72
N CYS A 134 12.97 8.20 5.71
CA CYS A 134 13.83 8.68 4.63
C CYS A 134 14.92 9.63 5.16
N VAL A 135 14.56 10.55 6.06
CA VAL A 135 15.52 11.48 6.68
C VAL A 135 16.53 10.72 7.52
N HIS A 136 16.09 9.75 8.34
CA HIS A 136 17.00 8.94 9.14
C HIS A 136 17.98 8.14 8.26
N ALA A 137 17.49 7.55 7.18
CA ALA A 137 18.34 6.83 6.25
C ALA A 137 19.36 7.78 5.57
N PHE A 138 18.90 8.95 5.12
CA PHE A 138 19.77 9.94 4.50
C PHE A 138 20.87 10.41 5.47
N MET A 139 20.50 10.74 6.70
CA MET A 139 21.44 11.17 7.72
C MET A 139 22.47 10.07 8.04
N GLY A 140 22.02 8.82 8.15
CA GLY A 140 22.88 7.71 8.52
C GLY A 140 23.83 7.27 7.41
N PHE A 141 23.40 7.33 6.14
CA PHE A 141 24.20 6.79 5.03
C PHE A 141 24.93 7.86 4.22
N VAL A 142 24.49 9.12 4.27
CA VAL A 142 25.06 10.18 3.43
C VAL A 142 25.84 11.20 4.25
N LEU A 143 25.40 11.51 5.48
CA LEU A 143 26.02 12.53 6.30
C LEU A 143 27.02 11.95 7.33
N HIS A 144 27.04 10.64 7.53
CA HIS A 144 27.98 9.91 8.39
C HIS A 144 28.73 8.85 7.61
#